data_4683bfd956aba49ab7d948216cf98679
#
_entry.id   4683bfd956aba49ab7d948216cf98679
#
_cell.length_a   1.000
_cell.length_b   1.000
_cell.length_c   1.000
_cell.angle_alpha   90.00
_cell.angle_beta   90.00
_cell.angle_gamma   90.00
#
_symmetry.space_group_name_H-M   'P 1'
#
loop_
_entity.id
_entity.type
_entity.pdbx_description
1 polymer ?
#
loop_
_entity_poly.entity_id
_entity_poly.type
_entity_poly.pdbx_seq_one_letter_code
_entity_poly.pdbx_strand_id
1 'polypeptide(L)'
;GETMKTVSCNVSEKDGNAVLSFEKEIELGAKYVLTYTVNSKGQVLVSADYTPTGEALPLMPKFGMKMQIDPDMDKITWYGKGIHENYPDRKSSEFIGLYTLPIDEFAVNYPAPQENGNRCEVRWMSFTDGNVSLRVDGLHPLCFRAWPWSEEDIEAAGHPHELPERDFINVNIDLNIH
;
A
#
# COMPACT_ATOMS: atom_id res chain seq x y z
N GLY A 1 10.62 -8.47 11.42
CA GLY A 1 9.32 -7.78 11.45
C GLY A 1 8.56 -8.16 12.69
N GLU A 2 7.76 -7.24 13.19
CA GLU A 2 6.94 -7.47 14.37
C GLU A 2 5.89 -8.55 14.09
N THR A 3 5.74 -9.48 15.02
CA THR A 3 4.74 -10.55 14.89
C THR A 3 3.37 -10.02 15.26
N MET A 4 2.44 -10.03 14.30
CA MET A 4 1.03 -9.80 14.55
C MET A 4 0.32 -11.13 14.77
N LYS A 5 -0.30 -11.31 15.93
CA LYS A 5 -1.11 -12.49 16.24
C LYS A 5 -2.60 -12.18 16.03
N THR A 6 -3.28 -12.94 15.20
CA THR A 6 -4.75 -12.86 15.10
C THR A 6 -5.39 -13.49 16.34
N VAL A 7 -6.17 -12.69 17.07
CA VAL A 7 -6.88 -13.10 18.27
C VAL A 7 -8.28 -13.60 17.96
N SER A 8 -8.98 -12.88 17.07
CA SER A 8 -10.32 -13.25 16.63
C SER A 8 -10.57 -12.91 15.17
N CYS A 9 -11.48 -13.66 14.54
CA CYS A 9 -11.99 -13.39 13.21
C CYS A 9 -13.51 -13.55 13.27
N ASN A 10 -14.24 -12.50 12.91
CA ASN A 10 -15.70 -12.48 12.87
C ASN A 10 -16.20 -12.15 11.46
N VAL A 11 -17.22 -12.88 11.04
CA VAL A 11 -17.95 -12.62 9.80
C VAL A 11 -19.39 -12.32 10.16
N SER A 12 -19.93 -11.23 9.65
CA SER A 12 -21.30 -10.79 9.90
C SER A 12 -21.91 -10.14 8.66
N GLU A 13 -23.20 -9.92 8.68
CA GLU A 13 -23.91 -9.08 7.71
C GLU A 13 -24.39 -7.81 8.41
N LYS A 14 -24.19 -6.67 7.76
CA LYS A 14 -24.68 -5.39 8.25
C LYS A 14 -25.15 -4.53 7.07
N ASP A 15 -26.41 -4.11 7.11
CA ASP A 15 -27.02 -3.24 6.08
C ASP A 15 -26.86 -3.79 4.64
N GLY A 16 -26.96 -5.13 4.48
CA GLY A 16 -26.79 -5.82 3.20
C GLY A 16 -25.35 -5.94 2.71
N ASN A 17 -24.37 -5.64 3.57
CA ASN A 17 -22.95 -5.79 3.28
C ASN A 17 -22.35 -6.94 4.10
N ALA A 18 -21.42 -7.69 3.50
CA ALA A 18 -20.60 -8.65 4.25
C ALA A 18 -19.50 -7.89 5.00
N VAL A 19 -19.37 -8.15 6.30
CA VAL A 19 -18.36 -7.52 7.16
C VAL A 19 -17.46 -8.60 7.74
N LEU A 20 -16.15 -8.48 7.46
CA LEU A 20 -15.11 -9.33 8.02
C LEU A 20 -14.25 -8.49 8.94
N SER A 21 -14.13 -8.89 10.20
CA SER A 21 -13.32 -8.18 11.19
C SER A 21 -12.29 -9.11 11.81
N PHE A 22 -11.04 -8.64 11.84
CA PHE A 22 -9.91 -9.34 12.43
C PHE A 22 -9.37 -8.51 13.58
N GLU A 23 -9.38 -9.05 14.78
CA GLU A 23 -8.69 -8.46 15.93
C GLU A 23 -7.29 -9.10 16.01
N LYS A 24 -6.28 -8.25 16.11
CA LYS A 24 -4.88 -8.66 16.18
C LYS A 24 -4.18 -7.98 17.34
N GLU A 25 -3.27 -8.70 17.97
CA GLU A 25 -2.33 -8.17 18.94
C GLU A 25 -0.96 -8.01 18.31
N ILE A 26 -0.31 -6.89 18.63
CA ILE A 26 1.06 -6.59 18.23
C ILE A 26 1.94 -6.73 19.48
N GLU A 27 3.06 -7.46 19.37
CA GLU A 27 3.94 -7.75 20.51
C GLU A 27 4.43 -6.50 21.25
N LEU A 28 4.56 -5.36 20.58
CA LEU A 28 4.93 -4.09 21.18
C LEU A 28 3.84 -3.46 22.07
N GLY A 29 2.71 -4.12 22.28
CA GLY A 29 1.65 -3.62 23.15
C GLY A 29 0.68 -2.69 22.44
N ALA A 30 0.09 -3.14 21.34
CA ALA A 30 -1.01 -2.45 20.67
C ALA A 30 -2.09 -3.45 20.22
N LYS A 31 -3.33 -2.97 20.17
CA LYS A 31 -4.44 -3.65 19.50
C LYS A 31 -4.60 -3.11 18.10
N TYR A 32 -4.87 -4.00 17.16
CA TYR A 32 -5.14 -3.67 15.79
C TYR A 32 -6.41 -4.37 15.32
N VAL A 33 -7.39 -3.60 14.87
CA VAL A 33 -8.64 -4.14 14.31
C VAL A 33 -8.70 -3.79 12.84
N LEU A 34 -8.69 -4.82 12.00
CA LEU A 34 -8.81 -4.69 10.54
C LEU A 34 -10.20 -5.15 10.12
N THR A 35 -10.96 -4.27 9.46
CA THR A 35 -12.32 -4.55 9.00
C THR A 35 -12.43 -4.35 7.50
N TYR A 36 -12.97 -5.35 6.83
CA TYR A 36 -13.37 -5.30 5.42
C TYR A 36 -14.89 -5.28 5.35
N THR A 37 -15.45 -4.27 4.68
CA THR A 37 -16.89 -4.20 4.39
C THR A 37 -17.09 -4.31 2.89
N VAL A 38 -17.70 -5.39 2.44
CA VAL A 38 -17.91 -5.72 1.03
C VAL A 38 -19.37 -5.52 0.68
N ASN A 39 -19.67 -4.70 -0.30
CA ASN A 39 -21.03 -4.47 -0.77
C ASN A 39 -21.38 -5.34 -2.00
N SER A 40 -22.65 -5.34 -2.38
CA SER A 40 -23.16 -6.12 -3.52
C SER A 40 -22.61 -5.70 -4.89
N LYS A 41 -21.91 -4.56 -4.98
CA LYS A 41 -21.25 -4.07 -6.19
C LYS A 41 -19.78 -4.49 -6.28
N GLY A 42 -19.28 -5.26 -5.30
CA GLY A 42 -17.88 -5.67 -5.22
C GLY A 42 -16.93 -4.58 -4.71
N GLN A 43 -17.44 -3.49 -4.16
CA GLN A 43 -16.59 -2.48 -3.52
C GLN A 43 -16.23 -2.95 -2.11
N VAL A 44 -14.97 -2.73 -1.73
CA VAL A 44 -14.43 -3.11 -0.43
C VAL A 44 -13.98 -1.86 0.30
N LEU A 45 -14.61 -1.55 1.43
CA LEU A 45 -14.10 -0.56 2.38
C LEU A 45 -13.15 -1.27 3.34
N VAL A 46 -11.93 -0.77 3.44
CA VAL A 46 -10.93 -1.25 4.40
C VAL A 46 -10.81 -0.22 5.50
N SER A 47 -10.99 -0.65 6.74
CA SER A 47 -10.80 0.17 7.96
C SER A 47 -9.78 -0.52 8.86
N ALA A 48 -8.85 0.26 9.40
CA ALA A 48 -7.81 -0.20 10.28
C ALA A 48 -7.75 0.70 11.51
N ASP A 49 -8.06 0.13 12.68
CA ASP A 49 -8.05 0.83 13.96
C ASP A 49 -6.86 0.33 14.79
N TYR A 50 -5.92 1.24 15.06
CA TYR A 50 -4.75 0.98 15.87
C TYR A 50 -4.90 1.66 17.22
N THR A 51 -4.82 0.89 18.30
CA THR A 51 -4.93 1.38 19.66
C THR A 51 -3.69 0.98 20.48
N PRO A 52 -2.83 1.95 20.84
CA PRO A 52 -1.71 1.69 21.74
C PRO A 52 -2.21 1.18 23.10
N THR A 53 -1.55 0.18 23.66
CA THR A 53 -1.84 -0.36 25.01
C THR A 53 -0.65 -0.20 25.95
N GLY A 54 0.53 0.16 25.45
CA GLY A 54 1.77 0.39 26.20
C GLY A 54 2.04 1.88 26.46
N GLU A 55 2.85 2.17 27.48
CA GLU A 55 3.17 3.55 27.88
C GLU A 55 4.25 4.22 27.00
N ALA A 56 5.08 3.45 26.32
CA ALA A 56 6.17 3.96 25.47
C ALA A 56 6.32 3.11 24.20
N LEU A 57 5.53 3.41 23.19
CA LEU A 57 5.71 2.80 21.87
C LEU A 57 6.76 3.57 21.07
N PRO A 58 7.59 2.88 20.27
CA PRO A 58 8.51 3.54 19.35
C PRO A 58 7.72 4.34 18.30
N LEU A 59 8.39 5.30 17.68
CA LEU A 59 7.82 6.03 16.56
C LEU A 59 7.44 5.03 15.45
N MET A 60 6.21 5.13 14.96
CA MET A 60 5.72 4.31 13.86
C MET A 60 6.17 4.94 12.53
N PRO A 61 7.14 4.34 11.82
CA PRO A 61 7.67 4.96 10.61
C PRO A 61 6.69 4.90 9.44
N LYS A 62 5.78 3.91 9.45
CA LYS A 62 4.83 3.69 8.37
C LYS A 62 3.57 3.00 8.89
N PHE A 63 2.40 3.46 8.43
CA PHE A 63 1.12 2.82 8.67
C PHE A 63 0.34 2.68 7.37
N GLY A 64 0.11 1.46 6.96
CA GLY A 64 -0.54 1.18 5.68
C GLY A 64 -0.82 -0.30 5.47
N MET A 65 -1.09 -0.66 4.24
CA MET A 65 -1.30 -2.03 3.81
C MET A 65 -0.45 -2.33 2.58
N LYS A 66 -0.09 -3.60 2.41
CA LYS A 66 0.48 -4.11 1.18
C LYS A 66 -0.41 -5.17 0.57
N MET A 67 -0.41 -5.25 -0.75
CA MET A 67 -1.07 -6.29 -1.51
C MET A 67 -0.26 -6.65 -2.74
N GLN A 68 -0.49 -7.83 -3.26
CA GLN A 68 0.02 -8.27 -4.55
C GLN A 68 -1.14 -8.30 -5.55
N ILE A 69 -0.89 -7.82 -6.75
CA ILE A 69 -1.84 -7.81 -7.86
C ILE A 69 -1.24 -8.52 -9.06
N ASP A 70 -2.08 -8.86 -10.03
CA ASP A 70 -1.67 -9.51 -11.27
C ASP A 70 -0.61 -8.67 -12.00
N PRO A 71 0.49 -9.27 -12.51
CA PRO A 71 1.55 -8.56 -13.20
C PRO A 71 1.09 -7.87 -14.49
N ASP A 72 0.00 -8.35 -15.12
CA ASP A 72 -0.57 -7.72 -16.31
C ASP A 72 -1.27 -6.39 -16.00
N MET A 73 -1.56 -6.08 -14.74
CA MET A 73 -2.09 -4.79 -14.28
C MET A 73 -0.99 -3.71 -14.21
N ASP A 74 -0.16 -3.64 -15.20
CA ASP A 74 1.09 -2.88 -15.22
C ASP A 74 0.93 -1.38 -15.51
N LYS A 75 -0.24 -0.94 -15.97
CA LYS A 75 -0.53 0.46 -16.23
C LYS A 75 -1.14 1.14 -15.00
N ILE A 76 -0.38 2.07 -14.43
CA ILE A 76 -0.72 2.77 -13.19
C ILE A 76 -1.19 4.20 -13.51
N THR A 77 -2.38 4.57 -13.04
CA THR A 77 -2.90 5.94 -13.12
C THR A 77 -3.23 6.44 -11.72
N TRP A 78 -2.87 7.69 -11.40
CA TRP A 78 -3.19 8.27 -10.10
C TRP A 78 -3.50 9.76 -10.17
N TYR A 79 -4.28 10.23 -9.19
CA TYR A 79 -4.51 11.63 -8.93
C TYR A 79 -3.85 12.03 -7.61
N GLY A 80 -2.73 12.71 -7.70
CA GLY A 80 -1.87 13.06 -6.57
C GLY A 80 -0.64 13.81 -7.02
N LYS A 81 0.41 13.84 -6.17
CA LYS A 81 1.71 14.39 -6.56
C LYS A 81 2.44 13.44 -7.51
N GLY A 82 3.13 14.01 -8.46
CA GLY A 82 3.90 13.31 -9.49
C GLY A 82 4.44 14.30 -10.52
N ILE A 83 5.09 13.83 -11.55
CA ILE A 83 5.20 12.45 -12.10
C ILE A 83 6.31 11.63 -11.43
N HIS A 84 7.35 12.27 -10.89
CA HIS A 84 8.48 11.60 -10.28
C HIS A 84 8.16 11.12 -8.86
N GLU A 85 9.02 10.26 -8.32
CA GLU A 85 8.90 9.86 -6.93
C GLU A 85 9.00 11.05 -5.98
N ASN A 86 8.22 10.99 -4.93
CA ASN A 86 8.22 12.01 -3.90
C ASN A 86 7.84 11.41 -2.55
N TYR A 87 8.38 12.01 -1.48
CA TYR A 87 8.21 11.57 -0.11
C TYR A 87 7.77 12.76 0.76
N PRO A 88 7.27 12.59 1.97
CA PRO A 88 6.81 13.69 2.81
C PRO A 88 7.83 14.82 2.99
N ASP A 89 9.12 14.48 3.07
CA ASP A 89 10.26 15.40 3.24
C ASP A 89 10.77 15.97 1.91
N ARG A 90 10.45 15.38 0.76
CA ARG A 90 10.91 15.80 -0.57
C ARG A 90 9.80 15.74 -1.63
N LYS A 91 8.77 16.56 -1.47
CA LYS A 91 7.60 16.61 -2.37
C LYS A 91 7.29 17.99 -2.93
N SER A 92 8.11 19.00 -2.62
CA SER A 92 7.85 20.39 -3.00
C SER A 92 8.03 20.65 -4.49
N SER A 93 8.85 19.85 -5.18
CA SER A 93 9.06 19.93 -6.63
C SER A 93 7.91 19.35 -7.44
N GLU A 94 7.05 18.55 -6.82
CA GLU A 94 5.98 17.83 -7.52
C GLU A 94 4.63 18.52 -7.37
N PHE A 95 3.85 18.53 -8.46
CA PHE A 95 2.52 19.15 -8.51
C PHE A 95 1.43 18.08 -8.43
N ILE A 96 0.27 18.46 -7.91
CA ILE A 96 -0.91 17.60 -7.94
C ILE A 96 -1.45 17.61 -9.36
N GLY A 97 -1.66 16.42 -9.91
CA GLY A 97 -2.15 16.22 -11.27
C GLY A 97 -2.68 14.80 -11.48
N LEU A 98 -3.15 14.55 -12.69
CA LEU A 98 -3.50 13.22 -13.16
C LEU A 98 -2.34 12.68 -14.00
N TYR A 99 -1.76 11.58 -13.55
CA TYR A 99 -0.58 10.98 -14.15
C TYR A 99 -0.84 9.52 -14.50
N THR A 100 -0.14 9.02 -15.51
CA THR A 100 -0.16 7.61 -15.91
C THR A 100 1.25 7.19 -16.30
N LEU A 101 1.71 6.06 -15.75
CA LEU A 101 2.98 5.42 -16.10
C LEU A 101 2.79 3.90 -16.15
N PRO A 102 3.58 3.19 -16.97
CA PRO A 102 3.75 1.75 -16.81
C PRO A 102 4.61 1.45 -15.57
N ILE A 103 4.54 0.22 -15.06
CA ILE A 103 5.23 -0.19 -13.84
C ILE A 103 6.76 -0.04 -13.92
N ASP A 104 7.36 -0.29 -15.07
CA ASP A 104 8.80 -0.20 -15.31
C ASP A 104 9.32 1.26 -15.31
N GLU A 105 8.45 2.23 -15.60
CA GLU A 105 8.75 3.67 -15.48
C GLU A 105 8.32 4.25 -14.12
N PHE A 106 7.48 3.52 -13.36
CA PHE A 106 7.02 3.95 -12.05
C PHE A 106 8.08 3.74 -10.96
N ALA A 107 8.77 2.62 -11.01
CA ALA A 107 9.89 2.32 -10.14
C ALA A 107 11.15 3.12 -10.55
N VAL A 108 11.99 3.45 -9.56
CA VAL A 108 13.25 4.17 -9.79
C VAL A 108 14.43 3.21 -9.64
N ASN A 109 15.22 3.06 -10.69
CA ASN A 109 16.38 2.19 -10.70
C ASN A 109 17.58 2.85 -10.01
N TYR A 110 17.68 2.72 -8.71
CA TYR A 110 18.87 3.12 -7.97
C TYR A 110 20.01 2.11 -8.17
N PRO A 111 21.28 2.57 -8.14
CA PRO A 111 22.45 1.68 -8.26
C PRO A 111 22.51 0.57 -7.22
N ALA A 112 22.05 0.85 -6.00
CA ALA A 112 21.78 -0.14 -4.95
C ALA A 112 20.26 -0.23 -4.76
N PRO A 113 19.64 -1.40 -4.94
CA PRO A 113 18.22 -1.59 -4.72
C PRO A 113 17.79 -1.12 -3.33
N GLN A 114 16.77 -0.31 -3.27
CA GLN A 114 16.24 0.27 -2.04
C GLN A 114 14.79 0.69 -2.25
N GLU A 115 14.11 1.08 -1.17
CA GLU A 115 12.78 1.67 -1.26
C GLU A 115 12.79 2.88 -2.21
N ASN A 116 11.84 2.91 -3.14
CA ASN A 116 11.76 3.92 -4.18
C ASN A 116 10.34 4.07 -4.73
N GLY A 117 10.13 5.01 -5.63
CA GLY A 117 8.93 5.12 -6.43
C GLY A 117 7.69 5.59 -5.66
N ASN A 118 7.84 6.10 -4.43
CA ASN A 118 6.70 6.59 -3.67
C ASN A 118 6.04 7.83 -4.30
N ARG A 119 4.72 7.93 -4.21
CA ARG A 119 3.91 9.10 -4.59
C ARG A 119 3.06 9.53 -3.42
N CYS A 120 3.09 10.80 -3.05
CA CYS A 120 2.35 11.37 -1.92
C CYS A 120 1.11 12.15 -2.37
N GLU A 121 0.26 12.47 -1.40
CA GLU A 121 -0.96 13.26 -1.59
C GLU A 121 -1.87 12.67 -2.68
N VAL A 122 -1.95 11.36 -2.73
CA VAL A 122 -2.74 10.61 -3.70
C VAL A 122 -4.17 10.44 -3.19
N ARG A 123 -5.15 10.91 -3.97
CA ARG A 123 -6.57 10.78 -3.65
C ARG A 123 -7.12 9.47 -4.14
N TRP A 124 -6.63 9.01 -5.27
CA TRP A 124 -6.94 7.69 -5.82
C TRP A 124 -5.84 7.21 -6.74
N MET A 125 -5.75 5.90 -6.88
CA MET A 125 -4.90 5.21 -7.84
C MET A 125 -5.66 4.08 -8.51
N SER A 126 -5.22 3.69 -9.70
CA SER A 126 -5.81 2.61 -10.49
C SER A 126 -4.74 1.82 -11.21
N PHE A 127 -4.90 0.52 -11.23
CA PHE A 127 -4.06 -0.44 -11.93
C PHE A 127 -4.90 -1.16 -12.97
N THR A 128 -4.41 -1.38 -14.19
CA THR A 128 -5.21 -2.00 -15.25
C THR A 128 -4.34 -2.75 -16.26
N ASP A 129 -4.90 -3.85 -16.77
CA ASP A 129 -4.43 -4.61 -17.94
C ASP A 129 -5.09 -4.16 -19.26
N GLY A 130 -5.94 -3.13 -19.21
CA GLY A 130 -6.74 -2.65 -20.32
C GLY A 130 -8.15 -3.24 -20.39
N ASN A 131 -8.43 -4.37 -19.73
CA ASN A 131 -9.74 -5.03 -19.69
C ASN A 131 -10.38 -4.88 -18.32
N VAL A 132 -9.58 -5.07 -17.26
CA VAL A 132 -10.01 -4.95 -15.87
C VAL A 132 -9.21 -3.85 -15.18
N SER A 133 -9.80 -3.21 -14.21
CA SER A 133 -9.13 -2.19 -13.39
C SER A 133 -9.40 -2.42 -11.92
N LEU A 134 -8.34 -2.34 -11.12
CA LEU A 134 -8.42 -2.19 -9.68
C LEU A 134 -8.23 -0.72 -9.34
N ARG A 135 -9.22 -0.10 -8.69
CA ARG A 135 -9.13 1.28 -8.22
C ARG A 135 -9.16 1.32 -6.70
N VAL A 136 -8.29 2.14 -6.14
CA VAL A 136 -8.24 2.44 -4.72
C VAL A 136 -8.46 3.93 -4.52
N ASP A 137 -9.45 4.28 -3.72
CA ASP A 137 -9.76 5.65 -3.32
C ASP A 137 -9.41 5.85 -1.86
N GLY A 138 -8.64 6.88 -1.54
CA GLY A 138 -8.31 7.25 -0.17
C GLY A 138 -9.41 8.13 0.45
N LEU A 139 -9.83 7.83 1.68
CA LEU A 139 -10.65 8.75 2.47
C LEU A 139 -9.87 10.01 2.87
N HIS A 140 -8.56 9.90 2.94
CA HIS A 140 -7.58 10.96 3.10
C HIS A 140 -6.51 10.81 2.03
N PRO A 141 -5.71 11.85 1.73
CA PRO A 141 -4.57 11.71 0.85
C PRO A 141 -3.60 10.65 1.37
N LEU A 142 -3.22 9.72 0.50
CA LEU A 142 -2.37 8.58 0.78
C LEU A 142 -0.97 8.78 0.17
N CYS A 143 -0.02 7.98 0.62
CA CYS A 143 1.17 7.66 -0.14
C CYS A 143 1.01 6.28 -0.75
N PHE A 144 1.60 6.02 -1.93
CA PHE A 144 1.65 4.68 -2.49
C PHE A 144 2.90 4.47 -3.33
N ARG A 145 3.27 3.21 -3.47
CA ARG A 145 4.30 2.76 -4.40
C ARG A 145 3.94 1.38 -4.95
N ALA A 146 4.49 1.07 -6.10
CA ALA A 146 4.29 -0.20 -6.77
C ALA A 146 5.61 -0.68 -7.38
N TRP A 147 5.92 -1.97 -7.24
CA TRP A 147 7.13 -2.61 -7.74
C TRP A 147 6.84 -3.99 -8.31
N PRO A 148 7.58 -4.43 -9.32
CA PRO A 148 7.56 -5.83 -9.76
C PRO A 148 8.41 -6.74 -8.84
N TRP A 149 8.64 -6.36 -7.58
CA TRP A 149 9.44 -7.08 -6.58
C TRP A 149 8.78 -7.03 -5.21
N SER A 150 9.18 -7.95 -4.32
CA SER A 150 8.86 -7.83 -2.91
C SER A 150 9.86 -6.90 -2.18
N GLU A 151 9.52 -6.47 -0.97
CA GLU A 151 10.45 -5.72 -0.12
C GLU A 151 11.67 -6.57 0.24
N GLU A 152 11.44 -7.87 0.46
CA GLU A 152 12.49 -8.85 0.76
C GLU A 152 13.45 -9.04 -0.43
N ASP A 153 12.97 -9.00 -1.66
CA ASP A 153 13.81 -9.05 -2.86
C ASP A 153 14.72 -7.82 -2.95
N ILE A 154 14.15 -6.64 -2.69
CA ILE A 154 14.89 -5.37 -2.73
C ILE A 154 15.94 -5.33 -1.63
N GLU A 155 15.63 -5.81 -0.42
CA GLU A 155 16.56 -5.85 0.71
C GLU A 155 17.70 -6.86 0.48
N ALA A 156 17.42 -7.98 -0.18
CA ALA A 156 18.40 -9.02 -0.45
C ALA A 156 19.37 -8.69 -1.60
N ALA A 157 18.95 -7.86 -2.56
CA ALA A 157 19.73 -7.53 -3.74
C ALA A 157 20.75 -6.43 -3.47
N GLY A 158 22.02 -6.69 -3.74
CA GLY A 158 23.09 -5.69 -3.71
C GLY A 158 23.14 -4.85 -4.99
N HIS A 159 22.63 -5.37 -6.11
CA HIS A 159 22.65 -4.72 -7.41
C HIS A 159 21.34 -4.98 -8.18
N PRO A 160 20.93 -4.09 -9.11
CA PRO A 160 19.68 -4.24 -9.86
C PRO A 160 19.54 -5.54 -10.65
N HIS A 161 20.64 -6.10 -11.15
CA HIS A 161 20.64 -7.36 -11.92
C HIS A 161 20.43 -8.62 -11.04
N GLU A 162 20.43 -8.47 -9.73
CA GLU A 162 20.14 -9.54 -8.77
C GLU A 162 18.64 -9.59 -8.40
N LEU A 163 17.87 -8.57 -8.80
CA LEU A 163 16.44 -8.56 -8.58
C LEU A 163 15.76 -9.64 -9.43
N PRO A 164 14.93 -10.51 -8.81
CA PRO A 164 14.29 -11.61 -9.53
C PRO A 164 13.13 -11.14 -10.41
N GLU A 165 12.79 -11.92 -11.42
CA GLU A 165 11.49 -11.80 -12.08
C GLU A 165 10.39 -12.37 -11.17
N ARG A 166 9.25 -11.68 -11.08
CA ARG A 166 8.09 -12.07 -10.28
C ARG A 166 6.82 -12.08 -11.13
N ASP A 167 5.88 -12.89 -10.72
CA ASP A 167 4.54 -13.02 -11.29
C ASP A 167 3.49 -12.17 -10.55
N PHE A 168 3.92 -11.05 -9.98
CA PHE A 168 3.07 -10.10 -9.29
C PHE A 168 3.63 -8.67 -9.33
N ILE A 169 2.76 -7.71 -9.09
CA ILE A 169 3.13 -6.34 -8.70
C ILE A 169 2.83 -6.18 -7.21
N ASN A 170 3.83 -5.80 -6.43
CA ASN A 170 3.69 -5.47 -5.02
C ASN A 170 3.28 -4.01 -4.88
N VAL A 171 2.14 -3.76 -4.24
CA VAL A 171 1.58 -2.42 -4.02
C VAL A 171 1.54 -2.13 -2.53
N ASN A 172 2.16 -1.03 -2.13
CA ASN A 172 2.06 -0.48 -0.78
C ASN A 172 1.17 0.76 -0.81
N ILE A 173 0.24 0.83 0.11
CA ILE A 173 -0.70 1.94 0.28
C ILE A 173 -0.60 2.41 1.71
N ASP A 174 -0.05 3.59 1.92
CA ASP A 174 0.30 4.10 3.23
C ASP A 174 -0.53 5.33 3.57
N LEU A 175 -1.14 5.35 4.76
CA LEU A 175 -1.81 6.53 5.30
C LEU A 175 -0.77 7.58 5.67
N ASN A 176 0.34 7.13 6.23
CA ASN A 176 1.48 7.96 6.59
C ASN A 176 2.78 7.17 6.41
N ILE A 177 3.81 7.88 5.94
CA ILE A 177 5.19 7.41 5.85
C ILE A 177 6.10 8.57 6.31
N HIS A 178 7.09 8.26 7.13
CA HIS A 178 8.04 9.21 7.71
C HIS A 178 9.45 8.97 7.19
#